data_db58ad9c9e9b4fddba673182c9988b6e
#
_entry.id   db58ad9c9e9b4fddba673182c9988b6e
#
_cell.length_a   1.000
_cell.length_b   1.000
_cell.length_c   1.000
_cell.angle_alpha   90.00
_cell.angle_beta   90.00
_cell.angle_gamma   90.00
#
_symmetry.space_group_name_H-M   'P 1'
#
loop_
_entity.id
_entity.type
_entity.pdbx_description
1 polymer ?
#
loop_
_entity_poly.entity_id
_entity_poly.type
_entity_poly.pdbx_seq_one_letter_code
_entity_poly.pdbx_strand_id
1 'polypeptide(L)'
;MKSNGEVDECFQMLLTYSEGGAAILSGAFNQIGNAEVEIVGEEGRILIGPEFWHPTTAKLILNNGKKECFSEEYCETGFQYEIQEVMKCLEQGKKECPHFTWKESIAIGELIEKTRKEWGILYASD
;
A
#
# COMPACT_ATOMS: atom_id res chain seq x y z
N MET A 1 7.01 -17.20 3.83
CA MET A 1 6.68 -17.22 2.39
C MET A 1 6.52 -18.66 1.91
N LYS A 2 5.63 -18.91 0.98
CA LYS A 2 5.46 -20.20 0.28
C LYS A 2 5.54 -19.92 -1.22
N SER A 3 6.30 -20.71 -1.95
CA SER A 3 6.46 -20.58 -3.41
C SER A 3 6.13 -21.88 -4.12
N ASN A 4 5.68 -21.77 -5.36
CA ASN A 4 5.43 -22.89 -6.26
C ASN A 4 6.32 -22.70 -7.50
N GLY A 5 7.55 -23.21 -7.42
CA GLY A 5 8.53 -23.02 -8.49
C GLY A 5 9.10 -21.60 -8.52
N GLU A 6 8.85 -20.85 -9.58
CA GLU A 6 9.47 -19.55 -9.87
C GLU A 6 8.72 -18.34 -9.31
N VAL A 7 7.53 -18.53 -8.70
CA VAL A 7 6.70 -17.43 -8.17
C VAL A 7 6.30 -17.69 -6.73
N ASP A 8 6.11 -16.61 -6.00
CA ASP A 8 5.56 -16.64 -4.65
C ASP A 8 4.04 -16.82 -4.69
N GLU A 9 3.52 -17.78 -3.94
CA GLU A 9 2.06 -18.00 -3.78
C GLU A 9 1.47 -17.16 -2.66
N CYS A 10 2.22 -17.00 -1.57
CA CYS A 10 1.82 -16.16 -0.46
C CYS A 10 3.03 -15.65 0.33
N PHE A 11 2.86 -14.52 0.97
CA PHE A 11 3.88 -13.93 1.85
C PHE A 11 3.27 -13.32 3.10
N GLN A 12 4.11 -13.20 4.12
CA GLN A 12 3.90 -12.36 5.29
C GLN A 12 5.19 -11.62 5.57
N MET A 13 5.09 -10.33 5.87
CA MET A 13 6.24 -9.46 6.07
C MET A 13 5.98 -8.56 7.27
N LEU A 14 7.00 -8.40 8.11
CA LEU A 14 7.05 -7.39 9.16
C LEU A 14 8.08 -6.33 8.76
N LEU A 15 7.65 -5.10 8.65
CA LEU A 15 8.49 -3.93 8.45
C LEU A 15 8.59 -3.16 9.76
N THR A 16 9.80 -2.72 10.09
CA THR A 16 10.06 -1.83 11.23
C THR A 16 10.67 -0.54 10.74
N TYR A 17 10.28 0.57 11.33
CA TYR A 17 10.75 1.90 10.98
C TYR A 17 11.67 2.45 12.08
N SER A 18 12.65 3.22 11.70
CA SER A 18 13.65 3.81 12.62
C SER A 18 13.01 4.68 13.72
N GLU A 19 11.86 5.27 13.44
CA GLU A 19 11.11 6.14 14.35
C GLU A 19 10.11 5.39 15.24
N GLY A 20 10.15 4.05 15.25
CA GLY A 20 9.39 3.21 16.18
C GLY A 20 8.08 2.66 15.65
N GLY A 21 7.71 2.92 14.41
CA GLY A 21 6.54 2.29 13.78
C GLY A 21 6.83 0.87 13.29
N ALA A 22 5.77 0.09 13.08
CA ALA A 22 5.85 -1.22 12.44
C ALA A 22 4.65 -1.44 11.53
N ALA A 23 4.83 -2.22 10.47
CA ALA A 23 3.76 -2.65 9.60
C ALA A 23 3.82 -4.15 9.36
N ILE A 24 2.66 -4.80 9.36
CA ILE A 24 2.50 -6.21 9.00
C ILE A 24 1.77 -6.25 7.67
N LEU A 25 2.38 -6.88 6.67
CA LEU A 25 1.80 -7.08 5.35
C LEU A 25 1.62 -8.56 5.08
N SER A 26 0.52 -8.91 4.44
CA SER A 26 0.30 -10.26 3.92
C SER A 26 -0.37 -10.21 2.56
N GLY A 27 -0.03 -11.15 1.72
CA GLY A 27 -0.65 -11.31 0.41
C GLY A 27 -0.62 -12.77 -0.02
N ALA A 28 -1.57 -13.16 -0.86
CA ALA A 28 -1.64 -14.48 -1.44
C ALA A 28 -2.44 -14.46 -2.75
N PHE A 29 -2.04 -15.31 -3.70
CA PHE A 29 -2.79 -15.51 -4.94
C PHE A 29 -3.91 -16.56 -4.81
N ASN A 30 -3.75 -17.47 -3.87
CA ASN A 30 -4.64 -18.63 -3.70
C ASN A 30 -5.57 -18.51 -2.49
N GLN A 31 -5.69 -17.32 -1.92
CA GLN A 31 -6.53 -17.05 -0.75
C GLN A 31 -7.31 -15.75 -0.96
N ILE A 32 -8.54 -15.74 -0.46
CA ILE A 32 -9.37 -14.53 -0.43
C ILE A 32 -9.26 -13.95 0.97
N GLY A 33 -8.71 -12.75 1.08
CA GLY A 33 -8.67 -11.96 2.31
C GLY A 33 -9.66 -10.80 2.26
N ASN A 34 -9.81 -10.10 3.38
CA ASN A 34 -10.68 -8.92 3.45
C ASN A 34 -10.14 -7.72 2.67
N ALA A 35 -8.85 -7.75 2.29
CA ALA A 35 -8.18 -6.65 1.58
C ALA A 35 -8.37 -5.29 2.29
N GLU A 36 -8.19 -5.29 3.59
CA GLU A 36 -8.35 -4.14 4.49
C GLU A 36 -7.00 -3.65 5.01
N VAL A 37 -6.93 -2.37 5.37
CA VAL A 37 -5.81 -1.78 6.11
C VAL A 37 -6.31 -1.29 7.46
N GLU A 38 -5.58 -1.63 8.52
CA GLU A 38 -5.74 -1.05 9.84
C GLU A 38 -4.50 -0.23 10.19
N ILE A 39 -4.71 1.04 10.53
CA ILE A 39 -3.68 1.95 11.05
C ILE A 39 -3.96 2.18 12.51
N VAL A 40 -3.04 1.74 13.38
CA VAL A 40 -3.18 1.86 14.84
C VAL A 40 -2.28 2.95 15.36
N GLY A 41 -2.85 3.89 16.12
CA GLY A 41 -2.16 4.97 16.81
C GLY A 41 -2.48 4.98 18.30
N GLU A 42 -1.85 5.89 19.04
CA GLU A 42 -2.02 6.00 20.49
C GLU A 42 -3.44 6.40 20.90
N GLU A 43 -4.14 7.19 20.09
CA GLU A 43 -5.47 7.70 20.42
C GLU A 43 -6.62 6.89 19.81
N GLY A 44 -6.31 5.93 18.92
CA GLY A 44 -7.32 5.14 18.24
C GLY A 44 -6.79 4.44 17.01
N ARG A 45 -7.71 4.06 16.12
CA ARG A 45 -7.36 3.35 14.89
C ARG A 45 -8.22 3.80 13.72
N ILE A 46 -7.67 3.63 12.52
CA ILE A 46 -8.36 3.84 11.25
C ILE A 46 -8.47 2.50 10.54
N LEU A 47 -9.67 2.17 10.09
CA LEU A 47 -9.93 1.00 9.24
C LEU A 47 -10.26 1.50 7.84
N ILE A 48 -9.58 0.97 6.83
CA ILE A 48 -9.77 1.28 5.42
C ILE A 48 -10.09 -0.02 4.70
N GLY A 49 -11.15 -0.05 3.93
CA GLY A 49 -11.53 -1.22 3.16
C GLY A 49 -13.05 -1.47 3.11
N PRO A 50 -13.46 -2.55 2.45
CA PRO A 50 -12.64 -3.52 1.69
C PRO A 50 -11.99 -2.91 0.43
N GLU A 51 -11.03 -3.63 -0.16
CA GLU A 51 -10.28 -3.19 -1.35
C GLU A 51 -9.50 -1.90 -1.12
N PHE A 52 -8.55 -1.94 -0.15
CA PHE A 52 -7.80 -0.77 0.30
C PHE A 52 -7.06 -0.01 -0.82
N TRP A 53 -6.83 -0.62 -1.97
CA TRP A 53 -6.25 0.04 -3.16
C TRP A 53 -7.26 0.89 -3.93
N HIS A 54 -8.56 0.73 -3.65
CA HIS A 54 -9.67 1.50 -4.20
C HIS A 54 -10.75 1.73 -3.13
N PRO A 55 -10.39 2.34 -1.98
CA PRO A 55 -11.28 2.39 -0.84
C PRO A 55 -12.37 3.45 -1.05
N THR A 56 -13.62 3.08 -0.79
CA THR A 56 -14.75 4.01 -0.75
C THR A 56 -15.13 4.41 0.68
N THR A 57 -14.57 3.72 1.68
CA THR A 57 -14.90 3.95 3.08
C THR A 57 -13.67 3.94 3.97
N ALA A 58 -13.66 4.82 4.96
CA ALA A 58 -12.72 4.79 6.08
C ALA A 58 -13.47 5.01 7.40
N LYS A 59 -13.03 4.34 8.46
CA LYS A 59 -13.64 4.45 9.80
C LYS A 59 -12.56 4.83 10.80
N LEU A 60 -12.72 5.97 11.46
CA LEU A 60 -11.94 6.35 12.63
C LEU A 60 -12.65 5.85 13.90
N ILE A 61 -11.90 5.17 14.76
CA ILE A 61 -12.38 4.66 16.04
C ILE A 61 -11.41 5.12 17.12
N LEU A 62 -11.85 6.06 17.95
CA LEU A 62 -11.03 6.61 19.04
C LEU A 62 -11.17 5.76 20.31
N ASN A 63 -10.16 5.78 21.17
CA ASN A 63 -10.14 5.06 22.45
C ASN A 63 -11.26 5.50 23.42
N ASN A 64 -11.75 6.73 23.28
CA ASN A 64 -12.89 7.24 24.05
C ASN A 64 -14.25 6.74 23.55
N GLY A 65 -14.27 5.86 22.53
CA GLY A 65 -15.48 5.28 21.95
C GLY A 65 -16.12 6.10 20.83
N LYS A 66 -15.62 7.31 20.53
CA LYS A 66 -16.09 8.12 19.39
C LYS A 66 -15.74 7.40 18.09
N LYS A 67 -16.68 7.39 17.16
CA LYS A 67 -16.52 6.81 15.82
C LYS A 67 -16.91 7.82 14.77
N GLU A 68 -16.13 7.90 13.72
CA GLU A 68 -16.42 8.69 12.53
C GLU A 68 -16.30 7.79 11.30
N CYS A 69 -17.20 7.95 10.35
CA CYS A 69 -17.17 7.22 9.08
C CYS A 69 -17.06 8.23 7.96
N PHE A 70 -16.14 7.98 7.05
CA PHE A 70 -15.97 8.68 5.80
C PHE A 70 -16.42 7.75 4.69
N SER A 71 -17.21 8.27 3.76
CA SER A 71 -17.64 7.54 2.57
C SER A 71 -17.61 8.48 1.40
N GLU A 72 -16.91 8.09 0.36
CA GLU A 72 -16.83 8.84 -0.88
C GLU A 72 -16.83 7.86 -2.04
N GLU A 73 -17.74 8.05 -2.97
CA GLU A 73 -17.79 7.23 -4.17
C GLU A 73 -16.84 7.80 -5.22
N TYR A 74 -16.08 6.92 -5.85
CA TYR A 74 -15.28 7.31 -7.01
C TYR A 74 -16.17 7.55 -8.21
N CYS A 75 -15.86 8.61 -8.95
CA CYS A 75 -16.34 8.74 -10.30
C CYS A 75 -15.56 7.74 -11.17
N GLU A 76 -16.20 6.65 -11.59
CA GLU A 76 -15.60 5.59 -12.40
C GLU A 76 -14.55 4.73 -11.68
N THR A 77 -13.35 4.56 -12.27
CA THR A 77 -12.33 3.59 -11.81
C THR A 77 -11.27 4.14 -10.86
N GLY A 78 -11.22 5.45 -10.67
CA GLY A 78 -10.16 6.11 -9.89
C GLY A 78 -8.90 6.48 -10.69
N PHE A 79 -8.62 5.87 -11.85
CA PHE A 79 -7.47 6.19 -12.69
C PHE A 79 -7.47 7.64 -13.21
N GLN A 80 -8.63 8.27 -13.30
CA GLN A 80 -8.73 9.68 -13.69
C GLN A 80 -7.96 10.61 -12.76
N TYR A 81 -7.83 10.29 -11.47
CA TYR A 81 -7.07 11.10 -10.52
C TYR A 81 -5.56 11.05 -10.79
N GLU A 82 -5.04 9.87 -11.12
CA GLU A 82 -3.65 9.69 -11.54
C GLU A 82 -3.36 10.48 -12.82
N ILE A 83 -4.21 10.33 -13.83
CA ILE A 83 -4.08 11.04 -15.11
C ILE A 83 -4.12 12.56 -14.90
N GLN A 84 -5.06 13.06 -14.12
CA GLN A 84 -5.18 14.49 -13.82
C GLN A 84 -3.92 15.03 -13.13
N GLU A 85 -3.36 14.29 -12.19
CA GLU A 85 -2.15 14.73 -11.49
C GLU A 85 -0.93 14.75 -12.42
N VAL A 86 -0.79 13.75 -13.30
CA VAL A 86 0.24 13.76 -14.34
C VAL A 86 0.09 14.97 -15.25
N MET A 87 -1.12 15.27 -15.71
CA MET A 87 -1.39 16.45 -16.57
C MET A 87 -0.99 17.75 -15.87
N LYS A 88 -1.35 17.94 -14.60
CA LYS A 88 -0.97 19.12 -13.80
C LYS A 88 0.55 19.24 -13.67
N CYS A 89 1.26 18.14 -13.44
CA CYS A 89 2.71 18.14 -13.35
C CYS A 89 3.35 18.57 -14.67
N LEU A 90 2.86 18.06 -15.80
CA LEU A 90 3.33 18.43 -17.13
C LEU A 90 3.08 19.90 -17.45
N GLU A 91 1.89 20.42 -17.18
CA GLU A 91 1.55 21.84 -17.37
C GLU A 91 2.43 22.77 -16.53
N GLN A 92 2.87 22.32 -15.35
CA GLN A 92 3.78 23.06 -14.48
C GLN A 92 5.27 22.85 -14.80
N GLY A 93 5.59 22.08 -15.85
CA GLY A 93 6.96 21.76 -16.22
C GLY A 93 7.71 20.89 -15.21
N LYS A 94 6.98 20.21 -14.32
CA LYS A 94 7.56 19.30 -13.33
C LYS A 94 7.99 17.99 -14.00
N LYS A 95 9.09 17.41 -13.50
CA LYS A 95 9.61 16.13 -13.98
C LYS A 95 9.14 14.93 -13.18
N GLU A 96 8.60 15.18 -11.99
CA GLU A 96 8.05 14.17 -11.09
C GLU A 96 6.84 14.71 -10.34
N CYS A 97 6.01 13.80 -9.83
CA CYS A 97 4.89 14.15 -8.98
C CYS A 97 5.38 14.46 -7.55
N PRO A 98 5.00 15.62 -6.95
CA PRO A 98 5.41 15.96 -5.59
C PRO A 98 4.75 15.07 -4.51
N HIS A 99 3.66 14.38 -4.84
CA HIS A 99 2.95 13.46 -3.93
C HIS A 99 3.53 12.05 -3.94
N PHE A 100 4.34 11.72 -4.97
CA PHE A 100 5.06 10.45 -5.08
C PHE A 100 6.31 10.66 -5.92
N THR A 101 7.43 10.90 -5.25
CA THR A 101 8.70 11.29 -5.86
C THR A 101 9.49 10.09 -6.39
N TRP A 102 10.44 10.33 -7.28
CA TRP A 102 11.38 9.30 -7.73
C TRP A 102 12.15 8.66 -6.57
N LYS A 103 12.49 9.44 -5.55
CA LYS A 103 13.17 8.93 -4.36
C LYS A 103 12.32 7.87 -3.64
N GLU A 104 11.03 8.11 -3.49
CA GLU A 104 10.09 7.17 -2.87
C GLU A 104 9.91 5.92 -3.74
N SER A 105 9.75 6.11 -5.04
CA SER A 105 9.64 5.01 -6.01
C SER A 105 10.88 4.10 -5.99
N ILE A 106 12.07 4.69 -5.97
CA ILE A 106 13.34 3.96 -5.89
C ILE A 106 13.44 3.20 -4.55
N ALA A 107 13.12 3.86 -3.44
CA ALA A 107 13.18 3.22 -2.11
C ALA A 107 12.25 2.00 -2.00
N ILE A 108 11.06 2.08 -2.59
CA ILE A 108 10.14 0.94 -2.66
C ILE A 108 10.73 -0.17 -3.54
N GLY A 109 11.29 0.17 -4.70
CA GLY A 109 11.96 -0.79 -5.58
C GLY A 109 13.12 -1.51 -4.89
N GLU A 110 13.96 -0.78 -4.16
CA GLU A 110 15.07 -1.34 -3.37
C GLU A 110 14.56 -2.28 -2.26
N LEU A 111 13.47 -1.91 -1.58
CA LEU A 111 12.86 -2.75 -0.55
C LEU A 111 12.34 -4.07 -1.16
N ILE A 112 11.63 -4.00 -2.28
CA ILE A 112 11.11 -5.18 -2.99
C ILE A 112 12.27 -6.09 -3.42
N GLU A 113 13.30 -5.51 -4.02
CA GLU A 113 14.47 -6.25 -4.50
C GLU A 113 15.24 -6.94 -3.35
N LYS A 114 15.45 -6.23 -2.25
CA LYS A 114 16.07 -6.78 -1.04
C LYS A 114 15.25 -7.95 -0.49
N THR A 115 13.95 -7.75 -0.34
CA THR A 115 13.02 -8.77 0.17
C THR A 115 13.01 -10.00 -0.71
N ARG A 116 12.95 -9.82 -2.02
CA ARG A 116 13.00 -10.90 -3.00
C ARG A 116 14.27 -11.73 -2.87
N LYS A 117 15.43 -11.08 -2.75
CA LYS A 117 16.72 -11.75 -2.54
C LYS A 117 16.78 -12.50 -1.20
N GLU A 118 16.31 -11.89 -0.12
CA GLU A 118 16.26 -12.54 1.20
C GLU A 118 15.36 -13.80 1.19
N TRP A 119 14.32 -13.80 0.37
CA TRP A 119 13.41 -14.93 0.23
C TRP A 119 13.88 -15.97 -0.80
N GLY A 120 15.00 -15.72 -1.49
CA GLY A 120 15.55 -16.63 -2.50
C GLY A 120 14.69 -16.71 -3.77
N ILE A 121 13.89 -15.68 -4.07
CA ILE A 121 13.12 -15.60 -5.31
C ILE A 121 14.05 -15.06 -6.39
N LEU A 122 14.41 -15.92 -7.35
CA LEU A 122 15.23 -15.58 -8.50
C LEU A 122 14.38 -15.73 -9.77
N TYR A 123 14.39 -14.72 -10.61
CA TYR A 123 13.74 -14.80 -11.92
C TYR A 123 14.77 -15.16 -13.00
N ALA A 124 14.30 -15.79 -14.07
CA ALA A 124 15.17 -16.22 -15.17
C ALA A 124 15.93 -15.07 -15.87
N SER A 125 15.54 -13.83 -15.62
CA SER A 125 16.16 -12.61 -16.14
C SER A 125 17.18 -11.97 -15.20
N ASP A 126 17.43 -12.53 -14.05
CA ASP A 126 18.37 -12.00 -13.02
C ASP A 126 19.83 -12.31 -13.33
#